data_cd3c72d3e52ea84cfbcec2f8a7eda25c
#
_entry.id   cd3c72d3e52ea84cfbcec2f8a7eda25c
#
_cell.length_a   1.000
_cell.length_b   1.000
_cell.length_c   1.000
_cell.angle_alpha   90.00
_cell.angle_beta   90.00
_cell.angle_gamma   90.00
#
_symmetry.space_group_name_H-M   'P 1'
#
loop_
_entity.id
_entity.type
_entity.pdbx_description
1 polymer ?
#
loop_
_entity_poly.entity_id
_entity_poly.type
_entity_poly.pdbx_seq_one_letter_code
_entity_poly.pdbx_strand_id
1 'polypeptide(L)'
;MMRRLLVVAVAILAVSFAVSAVAGDAAAGKAVFDGAKPACKGCHTDAKNPLAKAGTDNSAADLKAWVRTPKDMIAKKGKKGIMPVYGPDKITDADLENLVAYMATMK
;
A
#
# COMPACT_ATOMS: atom_id res chain seq x y z
N MET A 1 -45.61 41.83 -11.51
CA MET A 1 -44.65 41.08 -12.34
C MET A 1 -43.76 40.25 -11.45
N MET A 2 -43.99 38.98 -11.47
CA MET A 2 -43.20 38.02 -10.68
C MET A 2 -41.99 37.59 -11.49
N ARG A 3 -40.82 38.04 -11.12
CA ARG A 3 -39.58 37.47 -11.62
C ARG A 3 -39.36 36.14 -10.93
N ARG A 4 -39.57 35.07 -11.64
CA ARG A 4 -39.16 33.76 -11.18
C ARG A 4 -37.67 33.65 -11.36
N LEU A 5 -36.95 33.79 -10.29
CA LEU A 5 -35.56 33.39 -10.21
C LEU A 5 -35.52 31.88 -10.33
N LEU A 6 -35.15 31.42 -11.49
CA LEU A 6 -34.70 30.05 -11.64
C LEU A 6 -33.37 29.90 -10.92
N VAL A 7 -33.41 29.41 -9.72
CA VAL A 7 -32.21 28.92 -9.08
C VAL A 7 -31.87 27.59 -9.73
N VAL A 8 -30.99 27.64 -10.70
CA VAL A 8 -30.37 26.42 -11.21
C VAL A 8 -29.46 25.96 -10.12
N ALA A 9 -29.93 25.02 -9.32
CA ALA A 9 -29.06 24.27 -8.43
C ALA A 9 -28.16 23.41 -9.34
N VAL A 10 -26.97 23.86 -9.57
CA VAL A 10 -25.92 23.03 -10.16
C VAL A 10 -25.54 22.03 -9.08
N ALA A 11 -26.14 20.87 -9.14
CA ALA A 11 -25.65 19.72 -8.38
C ALA A 11 -24.26 19.39 -8.94
N ILE A 12 -23.24 19.85 -8.26
CA ILE A 12 -21.88 19.38 -8.51
C ILE A 12 -21.86 17.94 -8.02
N LEU A 13 -22.02 17.03 -8.95
CA LEU A 13 -21.71 15.64 -8.69
C LEU A 13 -20.20 15.57 -8.48
N ALA A 14 -19.78 15.61 -7.24
CA ALA A 14 -18.44 15.19 -6.89
C ALA A 14 -18.36 13.69 -7.16
N VAL A 15 -17.89 13.34 -8.33
CA VAL A 15 -17.53 11.96 -8.63
C VAL A 15 -16.28 11.67 -7.82
N SER A 16 -16.47 11.20 -6.60
CA SER A 16 -15.39 10.57 -5.86
C SER A 16 -15.05 9.29 -6.61
N PHE A 17 -14.01 9.35 -7.39
CA PHE A 17 -13.37 8.13 -7.83
C PHE A 17 -12.85 7.46 -6.58
N ALA A 18 -13.59 6.47 -6.08
CA ALA A 18 -13.02 5.50 -5.19
C ALA A 18 -12.00 4.70 -6.01
N VAL A 19 -10.87 5.29 -6.29
CA VAL A 19 -9.67 4.50 -6.54
C VAL A 19 -9.52 3.67 -5.28
N SER A 20 -9.47 2.35 -5.40
CA SER A 20 -9.14 1.46 -4.30
C SER A 20 -7.90 2.05 -3.63
N ALA A 21 -8.15 2.84 -2.61
CA ALA A 21 -7.22 3.83 -2.17
C ALA A 21 -6.09 3.15 -1.41
N VAL A 22 -4.99 3.05 -2.06
CA VAL A 22 -3.74 3.02 -1.34
C VAL A 22 -3.57 4.43 -0.80
N ALA A 23 -3.88 4.63 0.49
CA ALA A 23 -3.88 5.94 1.14
C ALA A 23 -2.47 6.37 1.51
N GLY A 24 -1.53 6.39 0.59
CA GLY A 24 -0.15 6.75 0.90
C GLY A 24 0.57 7.34 -0.30
N ASP A 25 1.76 7.84 -0.06
CA ASP A 25 2.66 8.40 -1.04
C ASP A 25 3.71 7.37 -1.44
N ALA A 26 3.73 6.97 -2.70
CA ALA A 26 4.67 5.99 -3.23
C ALA A 26 6.13 6.47 -3.13
N ALA A 27 6.41 7.75 -3.33
CA ALA A 27 7.76 8.29 -3.20
C ALA A 27 8.27 8.21 -1.76
N ALA A 28 7.43 8.56 -0.78
CA ALA A 28 7.74 8.39 0.64
C ALA A 28 7.86 6.91 1.00
N GLY A 29 7.05 6.05 0.40
CA GLY A 29 7.11 4.59 0.61
C GLY A 29 8.41 3.97 0.11
N LYS A 30 8.95 4.48 -1.00
CA LYS A 30 10.27 4.05 -1.48
C LYS A 30 11.36 4.37 -0.45
N ALA A 31 11.29 5.53 0.18
CA ALA A 31 12.23 5.90 1.24
C ALA A 31 12.11 4.96 2.46
N VAL A 32 10.90 4.57 2.84
CA VAL A 32 10.67 3.58 3.90
C VAL A 32 11.27 2.23 3.52
N PHE A 33 11.04 1.78 2.29
CA PHE A 33 11.58 0.52 1.77
C PHE A 33 13.11 0.50 1.79
N ASP A 34 13.73 1.60 1.39
CA ASP A 34 15.19 1.73 1.33
C ASP A 34 15.82 1.87 2.73
N GLY A 35 15.08 2.42 3.69
CA GLY A 35 15.58 2.71 5.04
C GLY A 35 15.18 1.72 6.13
N ALA A 36 14.32 0.73 5.82
CA ALA A 36 13.86 -0.25 6.81
C ALA A 36 15.01 -1.09 7.38
N LYS A 37 14.86 -1.48 8.63
CA LYS A 37 15.82 -2.38 9.31
C LYS A 37 15.07 -3.50 10.01
N PRO A 38 15.33 -4.77 9.69
CA PRO A 38 16.22 -5.24 8.61
C PRO A 38 15.83 -4.71 7.23
N ALA A 39 16.81 -4.55 6.36
CA ALA A 39 16.57 -4.00 5.03
C ALA A 39 15.70 -4.92 4.17
N CYS A 40 14.64 -4.39 3.56
CA CYS A 40 13.80 -5.14 2.63
C CYS A 40 14.64 -5.71 1.48
N LYS A 41 15.54 -4.92 0.94
CA LYS A 41 16.46 -5.33 -0.14
C LYS A 41 17.43 -6.44 0.21
N GLY A 42 17.64 -6.72 1.50
CA GLY A 42 18.52 -7.80 1.94
C GLY A 42 18.01 -9.18 1.58
N CYS A 43 16.67 -9.35 1.53
CA CYS A 43 16.02 -10.61 1.18
C CYS A 43 15.21 -10.51 -0.12
N HIS A 44 14.71 -9.34 -0.45
CA HIS A 44 13.92 -9.11 -1.67
C HIS A 44 14.81 -8.54 -2.77
N THR A 45 15.35 -9.43 -3.56
CA THR A 45 16.16 -9.13 -4.76
C THR A 45 15.51 -9.74 -5.98
N ASP A 46 15.97 -9.39 -7.18
CA ASP A 46 15.48 -9.99 -8.42
C ASP A 46 15.71 -11.51 -8.47
N ALA A 47 16.75 -12.00 -7.79
CA ALA A 47 17.08 -13.42 -7.72
C ALA A 47 16.40 -14.15 -6.58
N LYS A 48 16.10 -13.46 -5.46
CA LYS A 48 15.47 -14.03 -4.27
C LYS A 48 14.23 -13.23 -3.89
N ASN A 49 13.11 -13.92 -3.67
CA ASN A 49 11.86 -13.29 -3.23
C ASN A 49 11.54 -12.01 -4.01
N PRO A 50 11.48 -12.05 -5.35
CA PRO A 50 11.30 -10.85 -6.14
C PRO A 50 9.96 -10.18 -5.85
N LEU A 51 9.96 -8.85 -5.83
CA LEU A 51 8.77 -8.03 -5.60
C LEU A 51 8.20 -7.41 -6.89
N ALA A 52 8.70 -7.79 -8.05
CA ALA A 52 8.34 -7.16 -9.32
C ALA A 52 6.82 -7.12 -9.59
N LYS A 53 6.08 -8.09 -9.07
CA LYS A 53 4.62 -8.18 -9.21
C LYS A 53 3.87 -8.06 -7.87
N ALA A 54 4.50 -7.49 -6.86
CA ALA A 54 3.89 -7.38 -5.54
C ALA A 54 2.55 -6.66 -5.55
N GLY A 55 2.42 -5.58 -6.33
CA GLY A 55 1.18 -4.84 -6.47
C GLY A 55 0.13 -5.50 -7.36
N THR A 56 0.52 -6.45 -8.21
CA THR A 56 -0.43 -7.25 -9.00
C THR A 56 -0.96 -8.43 -8.19
N ASP A 57 -0.08 -9.12 -7.48
CA ASP A 57 -0.39 -10.37 -6.79
C ASP A 57 -1.02 -10.17 -5.42
N ASN A 58 -0.95 -8.96 -4.86
CA ASN A 58 -1.42 -8.66 -3.51
C ASN A 58 -2.31 -7.42 -3.48
N SER A 59 -3.39 -7.50 -2.71
CA SER A 59 -4.19 -6.34 -2.33
C SER A 59 -3.41 -5.43 -1.35
N ALA A 60 -3.88 -4.20 -1.13
CA ALA A 60 -3.31 -3.31 -0.12
C ALA A 60 -3.34 -3.95 1.28
N ALA A 61 -4.42 -4.64 1.63
CA ALA A 61 -4.53 -5.35 2.90
C ALA A 61 -3.51 -6.48 3.02
N ASP A 62 -3.28 -7.24 1.96
CA ASP A 62 -2.27 -8.29 1.92
C ASP A 62 -0.85 -7.73 2.04
N LEU A 63 -0.55 -6.61 1.39
CA LEU A 63 0.76 -5.96 1.49
C LEU A 63 1.03 -5.49 2.92
N LYS A 64 0.04 -4.93 3.61
CA LYS A 64 0.14 -4.57 5.04
C LYS A 64 0.39 -5.81 5.90
N ALA A 65 -0.32 -6.88 5.65
CA ALA A 65 -0.17 -8.13 6.39
C ALA A 65 1.20 -8.77 6.19
N TRP A 66 1.79 -8.68 5.00
CA TRP A 66 3.15 -9.13 4.76
C TRP A 66 4.18 -8.42 5.63
N VAL A 67 3.97 -7.14 5.90
CA VAL A 67 4.87 -6.34 6.74
C VAL A 67 4.62 -6.61 8.23
N ARG A 68 3.36 -6.61 8.66
CA ARG A 68 2.98 -6.73 10.09
C ARG A 68 2.92 -8.15 10.61
N THR A 69 2.46 -9.09 9.79
CA THR A 69 2.24 -10.49 10.17
C THR A 69 2.74 -11.45 9.08
N PRO A 70 4.04 -11.39 8.74
CA PRO A 70 4.57 -12.15 7.62
C PRO A 70 4.43 -13.67 7.81
N LYS A 71 4.55 -14.18 9.03
CA LYS A 71 4.38 -15.59 9.33
C LYS A 71 3.00 -16.12 8.93
N ASP A 72 1.96 -15.35 9.23
CA ASP A 72 0.59 -15.71 8.87
C ASP A 72 0.39 -15.68 7.35
N MET A 73 0.99 -14.70 6.67
CA MET A 73 0.94 -14.59 5.21
C MET A 73 1.71 -15.72 4.52
N ILE A 74 2.86 -16.08 5.03
CA ILE A 74 3.64 -17.20 4.53
C ILE A 74 2.80 -18.48 4.57
N ALA A 75 2.14 -18.75 5.70
CA ALA A 75 1.26 -19.89 5.86
C ALA A 75 0.03 -19.81 4.94
N LYS A 76 -0.63 -18.67 4.89
CA LYS A 76 -1.84 -18.45 4.07
C LYS A 76 -1.58 -18.61 2.57
N LYS A 77 -0.44 -18.14 2.09
CA LYS A 77 -0.07 -18.19 0.67
C LYS A 77 0.71 -19.44 0.28
N GLY A 78 0.92 -20.37 1.21
CA GLY A 78 1.69 -21.59 0.95
C GLY A 78 3.14 -21.35 0.58
N LYS A 79 3.73 -20.27 1.06
CA LYS A 79 5.13 -19.93 0.84
C LYS A 79 6.03 -20.59 1.87
N LYS A 80 7.33 -20.52 1.64
CA LYS A 80 8.36 -21.00 2.57
C LYS A 80 9.32 -19.86 2.88
N GLY A 81 9.99 -19.97 4.00
CA GLY A 81 10.99 -19.00 4.42
C GLY A 81 10.57 -18.20 5.65
N ILE A 82 11.39 -17.25 6.01
CA ILE A 82 11.20 -16.36 7.17
C ILE A 82 11.31 -14.92 6.70
N MET A 83 10.35 -14.12 7.09
CA MET A 83 10.39 -12.69 6.91
C MET A 83 10.31 -12.01 8.29
N PRO A 84 11.16 -11.01 8.60
CA PRO A 84 11.10 -10.31 9.88
C PRO A 84 9.76 -9.59 10.06
N VAL A 85 9.30 -9.52 11.30
CA VAL A 85 8.13 -8.73 11.67
C VAL A 85 8.54 -7.27 11.77
N TYR A 86 7.81 -6.41 11.07
CA TYR A 86 7.95 -4.95 11.17
C TYR A 86 6.75 -4.40 11.94
N GLY A 87 6.92 -4.21 13.25
CA GLY A 87 5.91 -3.61 14.11
C GLY A 87 5.89 -2.08 14.03
N PRO A 88 4.94 -1.41 14.72
CA PRO A 88 4.83 0.04 14.72
C PRO A 88 6.06 0.78 15.28
N ASP A 89 6.90 0.10 16.03
CA ASP A 89 8.17 0.60 16.54
C ASP A 89 9.26 0.72 15.45
N LYS A 90 9.14 -0.08 14.39
CA LYS A 90 10.06 -0.08 13.24
C LYS A 90 9.51 0.64 12.03
N ILE A 91 8.25 0.42 11.73
CA ILE A 91 7.51 1.06 10.63
C ILE A 91 6.20 1.56 11.21
N THR A 92 6.04 2.87 11.35
CA THR A 92 4.81 3.48 11.85
C THR A 92 3.64 3.19 10.91
N ASP A 93 2.41 3.36 11.39
CA ASP A 93 1.23 3.16 10.54
C ASP A 93 1.23 4.09 9.32
N ALA A 94 1.68 5.33 9.48
CA ALA A 94 1.81 6.28 8.36
C ALA A 94 2.87 5.81 7.35
N ASP A 95 4.02 5.36 7.82
CA ASP A 95 5.07 4.81 6.96
C ASP A 95 4.62 3.52 6.27
N LEU A 96 3.83 2.69 6.94
CA LEU A 96 3.25 1.49 6.35
C LEU A 96 2.31 1.83 5.19
N GLU A 97 1.45 2.83 5.34
CA GLU A 97 0.59 3.29 4.26
C GLU A 97 1.40 3.75 3.04
N ASN A 98 2.48 4.49 3.27
CA ASN A 98 3.39 4.93 2.23
C ASN A 98 4.13 3.76 1.58
N LEU A 99 4.62 2.81 2.37
CA LEU A 99 5.29 1.61 1.88
C LEU A 99 4.37 0.77 1.00
N VAL A 100 3.13 0.58 1.41
CA VAL A 100 2.11 -0.13 0.63
C VAL A 100 1.82 0.59 -0.69
N ALA A 101 1.74 1.92 -0.67
CA ALA A 101 1.59 2.71 -1.89
C ALA A 101 2.73 2.47 -2.88
N TYR A 102 3.95 2.40 -2.39
CA TYR A 102 5.12 2.08 -3.19
C TYR A 102 5.06 0.66 -3.76
N MET A 103 4.79 -0.33 -2.91
CA MET A 103 4.71 -1.73 -3.35
C MET A 103 3.54 -1.96 -4.33
N ALA A 104 2.45 -1.23 -4.21
CA ALA A 104 1.33 -1.29 -5.14
C ALA A 104 1.72 -0.86 -6.56
N THR A 105 2.79 -0.11 -6.74
CA THR A 105 3.32 0.27 -8.06
C THR A 105 4.11 -0.85 -8.75
N MET A 106 4.45 -1.90 -8.03
CA MET A 106 5.20 -3.05 -8.53
C MET A 106 4.26 -4.03 -9.25
N LYS A 107 4.18 -3.92 -10.56
CA LYS A 107 3.22 -4.68 -11.40
C LYS A 107 3.89 -5.51 -12.47
#